data_1cd4b913503339b23b8cf4d86b836fd6
#
_entry.id   1cd4b913503339b23b8cf4d86b836fd6
#
_cell.length_a   1.000
_cell.length_b   1.000
_cell.length_c   1.000
_cell.angle_alpha   90.00
_cell.angle_beta   90.00
_cell.angle_gamma   90.00
#
_symmetry.space_group_name_H-M   'P 1'
#
loop_
_entity.id
_entity.type
_entity.pdbx_description
1 polymer ?
#
loop_
_entity_poly.entity_id
_entity_poly.type
_entity_poly.pdbx_seq_one_letter_code
_entity_poly.pdbx_strand_id
1 'polypeptide(L)'
;NEKVPQIRIRAVSEDGEEVKKISPLEEFGYDITQAAREGKLDPLVGRENEIQRVIQILGRRRKNNPMLVGDPGVGKSAIVEGIALKIVNGDIPPVLADKRLISLDLGSIVAGTKYRGDFEKRLKAIINETAANPDVILFIDEFHTIVGAGGASGSLDAANMLKPALARGEIPCIGATTMDELRKIVEKDGALDRRFQKITVERT
;
A
#
# COMPACT_ATOMS: atom_id res chain seq x y z
N ASN A 1 -2.57 -2.34 28.91
CA ASN A 1 -3.31 -2.76 27.71
C ASN A 1 -4.43 -1.75 27.40
N GLU A 2 -4.06 -0.53 27.09
CA GLU A 2 -5.01 0.46 26.62
C GLU A 2 -5.13 0.33 25.09
N LYS A 3 -6.30 -0.11 24.65
CA LYS A 3 -6.68 -0.05 23.25
C LYS A 3 -6.76 1.41 22.84
N VAL A 4 -5.89 1.85 21.94
CA VAL A 4 -6.00 3.16 21.30
C VAL A 4 -7.39 3.26 20.68
N PRO A 5 -8.21 4.28 21.03
CA PRO A 5 -9.54 4.39 20.48
C PRO A 5 -9.46 4.68 18.98
N GLN A 6 -10.09 3.82 18.19
CA GLN A 6 -10.39 4.16 16.81
C GLN A 6 -11.24 5.42 16.80
N ILE A 7 -10.78 6.47 16.15
CA ILE A 7 -11.55 7.71 15.99
C ILE A 7 -12.71 7.38 15.06
N ARG A 8 -13.83 6.95 15.65
CA ARG A 8 -15.11 6.85 14.96
C ARG A 8 -15.68 8.25 14.83
N ILE A 9 -15.55 8.85 13.66
CA ILE A 9 -16.28 10.07 13.37
C ILE A 9 -17.75 9.68 13.18
N ARG A 10 -18.57 9.95 14.17
CA ARG A 10 -20.02 9.74 14.10
C ARG A 10 -20.64 10.94 13.37
N ALA A 11 -21.16 10.71 12.19
CA ALA A 11 -22.10 11.61 11.55
C ALA A 11 -23.51 11.08 11.82
N VAL A 12 -24.40 11.91 12.35
CA VAL A 12 -25.81 11.57 12.57
C VAL A 12 -26.60 12.16 11.41
N SER A 13 -27.42 11.33 10.73
CA SER A 13 -28.37 11.80 9.74
C SER A 13 -29.52 12.54 10.40
N GLU A 14 -30.24 13.37 9.66
CA GLU A 14 -31.40 14.12 10.18
C GLU A 14 -32.51 13.19 10.72
N ASP A 15 -32.51 11.92 10.35
CA ASP A 15 -33.46 10.90 10.80
C ASP A 15 -32.97 10.08 12.01
N GLY A 16 -31.81 10.41 12.60
CA GLY A 16 -31.30 9.77 13.84
C GLY A 16 -30.68 8.39 13.63
N GLU A 17 -30.50 7.90 12.41
CA GLU A 17 -29.77 6.68 12.11
C GLU A 17 -28.26 6.95 12.08
N GLU A 18 -27.47 6.12 12.77
CA GLU A 18 -26.00 6.17 12.71
C GLU A 18 -25.54 5.73 11.30
N VAL A 19 -25.22 6.70 10.45
CA VAL A 19 -24.55 6.40 9.17
C VAL A 19 -23.10 6.07 9.47
N LYS A 20 -22.72 4.81 9.28
CA LYS A 20 -21.33 4.37 9.37
C LYS A 20 -20.55 5.03 8.23
N LYS A 21 -19.83 6.11 8.54
CA LYS A 21 -19.00 6.80 7.56
C LYS A 21 -17.82 5.89 7.21
N ILE A 22 -17.83 5.37 5.98
CA ILE A 22 -16.75 4.55 5.45
C ILE A 22 -15.50 5.43 5.32
N SER A 23 -14.35 4.94 5.80
CA SER A 23 -13.10 5.70 5.68
C SER A 23 -12.58 5.70 4.21
N PRO A 24 -11.75 6.67 3.80
CA PRO A 24 -11.14 6.66 2.48
C PRO A 24 -10.38 5.38 2.14
N LEU A 25 -9.66 4.80 3.09
CA LEU A 25 -8.97 3.52 2.90
C LEU A 25 -9.94 2.35 2.73
N GLU A 26 -11.07 2.35 3.41
CA GLU A 26 -12.11 1.33 3.24
C GLU A 26 -12.84 1.49 1.89
N GLU A 27 -13.03 2.72 1.44
CA GLU A 27 -13.75 3.02 0.20
C GLU A 27 -12.90 2.74 -1.06
N PHE A 28 -11.63 3.13 -1.07
CA PHE A 28 -10.77 3.10 -2.26
C PHE A 28 -9.66 2.04 -2.20
N GLY A 29 -9.41 1.46 -1.04
CA GLY A 29 -8.43 0.40 -0.82
C GLY A 29 -9.07 -0.98 -0.73
N TYR A 30 -8.25 -2.00 -0.96
CA TYR A 30 -8.61 -3.39 -0.70
C TYR A 30 -7.79 -3.91 0.48
N ASP A 31 -8.47 -4.27 1.58
CA ASP A 31 -7.82 -4.79 2.78
C ASP A 31 -7.44 -6.25 2.60
N ILE A 32 -6.17 -6.50 2.26
CA ILE A 32 -5.62 -7.84 2.02
C ILE A 32 -5.61 -8.66 3.31
N THR A 33 -5.31 -8.03 4.44
CA THR A 33 -5.28 -8.71 5.74
C THR A 33 -6.67 -9.17 6.16
N GLN A 34 -7.67 -8.35 5.91
CA GLN A 34 -9.07 -8.74 6.17
C GLN A 34 -9.51 -9.87 5.24
N ALA A 35 -9.12 -9.85 3.97
CA ALA A 35 -9.37 -10.94 3.04
C ALA A 35 -8.72 -12.25 3.52
N ALA A 36 -7.52 -12.17 4.09
CA ALA A 36 -6.85 -13.31 4.71
C ALA A 36 -7.65 -13.88 5.90
N ARG A 37 -8.17 -13.01 6.77
CA ARG A 37 -9.03 -13.43 7.91
C ARG A 37 -10.30 -14.11 7.47
N GLU A 38 -10.86 -13.69 6.37
CA GLU A 38 -12.08 -14.23 5.78
C GLU A 38 -11.85 -15.49 4.93
N GLY A 39 -10.61 -15.98 4.84
CA GLY A 39 -10.25 -17.17 4.07
C GLY A 39 -10.37 -17.00 2.56
N LYS A 40 -10.28 -15.80 2.04
CA LYS A 40 -10.42 -15.47 0.61
C LYS A 40 -9.12 -15.58 -0.18
N LEU A 41 -7.97 -15.78 0.50
CA LEU A 41 -6.67 -15.88 -0.13
C LEU A 41 -6.20 -17.32 -0.23
N ASP A 42 -5.60 -17.65 -1.37
CA ASP A 42 -4.98 -18.95 -1.59
C ASP A 42 -3.63 -19.05 -0.87
N PRO A 43 -3.27 -20.23 -0.35
CA PRO A 43 -1.95 -20.47 0.22
C PRO A 43 -0.86 -20.25 -0.82
N LEU A 44 0.19 -19.52 -0.45
CA LEU A 44 1.35 -19.32 -1.30
C LEU A 44 2.37 -20.42 -1.06
N VAL A 45 2.90 -20.99 -2.14
CA VAL A 45 3.93 -22.03 -2.12
C VAL A 45 5.15 -21.53 -2.87
N GLY A 46 6.35 -21.75 -2.31
CA GLY A 46 7.61 -21.54 -3.01
C GLY A 46 8.13 -20.09 -3.04
N ARG A 47 7.68 -19.23 -2.14
CA ARG A 47 8.11 -17.81 -2.06
C ARG A 47 8.63 -17.40 -0.67
N GLU A 48 9.07 -18.35 0.11
CA GLU A 48 9.50 -18.14 1.50
C GLU A 48 10.67 -17.15 1.59
N ASN A 49 11.61 -17.21 0.66
CA ASN A 49 12.78 -16.33 0.66
C ASN A 49 12.39 -14.87 0.40
N GLU A 50 11.54 -14.64 -0.59
CA GLU A 50 11.04 -13.30 -0.92
C GLU A 50 10.20 -12.73 0.22
N ILE A 51 9.32 -13.54 0.81
CA ILE A 51 8.52 -13.14 1.98
C ILE A 51 9.41 -12.76 3.16
N GLN A 52 10.39 -13.58 3.50
CA GLN A 52 11.34 -13.29 4.57
C GLN A 52 12.11 -12.00 4.31
N ARG A 53 12.50 -11.76 3.06
CA ARG A 53 13.20 -10.54 2.66
C ARG A 53 12.32 -9.31 2.82
N VAL A 54 11.05 -9.37 2.41
CA VAL A 54 10.08 -8.27 2.63
C VAL A 54 9.92 -7.97 4.11
N ILE A 55 9.73 -9.00 4.94
CA ILE A 55 9.59 -8.87 6.40
C ILE A 55 10.82 -8.19 7.01
N GLN A 56 12.01 -8.61 6.63
CA GLN A 56 13.26 -8.01 7.09
C GLN A 56 13.37 -6.53 6.74
N ILE A 57 13.00 -6.16 5.53
CA ILE A 57 13.05 -4.77 5.06
C ILE A 57 12.04 -3.91 5.80
N LEU A 58 10.81 -4.38 5.98
CA LEU A 58 9.77 -3.66 6.72
C LEU A 58 10.18 -3.38 8.19
N GLY A 59 11.01 -4.22 8.78
CA GLY A 59 11.53 -4.05 10.13
C GLY A 59 12.71 -3.08 10.28
N ARG A 60 13.23 -2.53 9.19
CA ARG A 60 14.36 -1.59 9.21
C ARG A 60 13.96 -0.20 9.66
N ARG A 61 14.92 0.57 10.16
CA ARG A 61 14.72 2.00 10.47
C ARG A 61 14.84 2.90 9.24
N ARG A 62 15.61 2.48 8.24
CA ARG A 62 15.84 3.22 7.00
C ARG A 62 15.75 2.28 5.82
N LYS A 63 15.41 2.81 4.65
CA LYS A 63 15.23 2.02 3.41
C LYS A 63 14.32 0.82 3.69
N ASN A 64 13.21 1.11 4.34
CA ASN A 64 12.30 0.14 4.95
C ASN A 64 11.07 -0.16 4.09
N ASN A 65 11.02 0.36 2.87
CA ASN A 65 9.96 0.07 1.91
C ASN A 65 10.45 -0.95 0.89
N PRO A 66 9.90 -2.18 0.87
CA PRO A 66 10.23 -3.16 -0.15
C PRO A 66 9.71 -2.76 -1.53
N MET A 67 10.51 -2.99 -2.56
CA MET A 67 10.08 -2.89 -3.95
C MET A 67 10.24 -4.24 -4.63
N LEU A 68 9.13 -4.91 -4.91
CA LEU A 68 9.09 -6.17 -5.64
C LEU A 68 9.27 -5.89 -7.13
N VAL A 69 10.30 -6.47 -7.72
CA VAL A 69 10.69 -6.21 -9.11
C VAL A 69 10.74 -7.51 -9.88
N GLY A 70 10.01 -7.57 -10.96
CA GLY A 70 9.98 -8.75 -11.83
C GLY A 70 9.04 -8.55 -13.02
N ASP A 71 9.10 -9.47 -13.95
CA ASP A 71 8.22 -9.47 -15.12
C ASP A 71 6.73 -9.51 -14.73
N PRO A 72 5.84 -9.04 -15.60
CA PRO A 72 4.41 -9.20 -15.36
C PRO A 72 4.03 -10.68 -15.17
N GLY A 73 3.19 -10.98 -14.19
CA GLY A 73 2.68 -12.33 -13.96
C GLY A 73 3.61 -13.29 -13.22
N VAL A 74 4.76 -12.83 -12.67
CA VAL A 74 5.66 -13.71 -11.89
C VAL A 74 5.17 -13.99 -10.47
N GLY A 75 4.11 -13.32 -10.00
CA GLY A 75 3.52 -13.54 -8.67
C GLY A 75 3.92 -12.52 -7.61
N LYS A 76 4.22 -11.28 -7.99
CA LYS A 76 4.54 -10.20 -7.03
C LYS A 76 3.41 -9.94 -6.04
N SER A 77 2.18 -9.86 -6.50
CA SER A 77 1.00 -9.66 -5.64
C SER A 77 0.76 -10.85 -4.70
N ALA A 78 1.01 -12.07 -5.17
CA ALA A 78 0.89 -13.27 -4.35
C ALA A 78 1.86 -13.27 -3.14
N ILE A 79 3.03 -12.68 -3.28
CA ILE A 79 3.97 -12.51 -2.15
C ILE A 79 3.34 -11.64 -1.05
N VAL A 80 2.67 -10.54 -1.42
CA VAL A 80 2.00 -9.65 -0.47
C VAL A 80 0.83 -10.36 0.23
N GLU A 81 0.06 -11.14 -0.51
CA GLU A 81 -1.00 -11.99 0.03
C GLU A 81 -0.43 -13.03 1.02
N GLY A 82 0.71 -13.61 0.71
CA GLY A 82 1.43 -14.53 1.62
C GLY A 82 1.85 -13.86 2.93
N ILE A 83 2.25 -12.59 2.89
CA ILE A 83 2.56 -11.80 4.09
C ILE A 83 1.29 -11.55 4.90
N ALA A 84 0.18 -11.21 4.26
CA ALA A 84 -1.11 -11.05 4.94
C ALA A 84 -1.55 -12.32 5.66
N LEU A 85 -1.38 -13.49 5.05
CA LEU A 85 -1.65 -14.79 5.68
C LEU A 85 -0.75 -15.01 6.89
N LYS A 86 0.53 -14.69 6.84
CA LYS A 86 1.45 -14.79 7.97
C LYS A 86 1.06 -13.86 9.13
N ILE A 87 0.61 -12.65 8.84
CA ILE A 87 0.11 -11.71 9.86
C ILE A 87 -1.09 -12.31 10.58
N VAL A 88 -2.06 -12.82 9.83
CA VAL A 88 -3.30 -13.36 10.37
C VAL A 88 -3.05 -14.64 11.18
N ASN A 89 -2.13 -15.49 10.73
CA ASN A 89 -1.77 -16.73 11.41
C ASN A 89 -0.81 -16.53 12.60
N GLY A 90 -0.32 -15.31 12.83
CA GLY A 90 0.63 -15.02 13.90
C GLY A 90 2.05 -15.52 13.64
N ASP A 91 2.36 -15.95 12.42
CA ASP A 91 3.68 -16.41 11.99
C ASP A 91 4.51 -15.25 11.42
N ILE A 92 4.71 -14.23 12.25
CA ILE A 92 5.40 -13.01 11.86
C ILE A 92 6.07 -12.37 13.07
N PRO A 93 7.19 -11.60 12.90
CA PRO A 93 7.80 -10.89 14.01
C PRO A 93 6.85 -9.94 14.73
N PRO A 94 6.98 -9.73 16.05
CA PRO A 94 6.08 -8.88 16.84
C PRO A 94 5.88 -7.46 16.30
N VAL A 95 6.91 -6.90 15.67
CA VAL A 95 6.85 -5.55 15.09
C VAL A 95 5.83 -5.42 13.94
N LEU A 96 5.48 -6.53 13.29
CA LEU A 96 4.53 -6.59 12.18
C LEU A 96 3.20 -7.27 12.55
N ALA A 97 3.06 -7.78 13.78
CA ALA A 97 1.93 -8.62 14.19
C ALA A 97 0.56 -7.93 14.07
N ASP A 98 0.51 -6.62 14.27
CA ASP A 98 -0.74 -5.83 14.23
C ASP A 98 -0.88 -5.02 12.95
N LYS A 99 -0.03 -5.26 11.97
CA LYS A 99 -0.07 -4.51 10.70
C LYS A 99 -1.25 -4.95 9.83
N ARG A 100 -1.75 -3.98 9.06
CA ARG A 100 -2.80 -4.16 8.05
C ARG A 100 -2.22 -3.84 6.69
N LEU A 101 -2.33 -4.76 5.75
CA LEU A 101 -1.92 -4.55 4.37
C LEU A 101 -3.13 -4.12 3.55
N ILE A 102 -3.06 -2.93 2.98
CA ILE A 102 -4.13 -2.37 2.15
C ILE A 102 -3.58 -2.09 0.76
N SER A 103 -4.15 -2.75 -0.24
CA SER A 103 -3.83 -2.49 -1.64
C SER A 103 -4.51 -1.22 -2.12
N LEU A 104 -3.75 -0.34 -2.76
CA LEU A 104 -4.24 0.91 -3.33
C LEU A 104 -4.13 0.85 -4.85
N ASP A 105 -5.27 1.06 -5.52
CA ASP A 105 -5.36 1.15 -6.97
C ASP A 105 -5.74 2.55 -7.41
N LEU A 106 -4.91 3.14 -8.27
CA LEU A 106 -5.14 4.49 -8.80
C LEU A 106 -6.46 4.57 -9.58
N GLY A 107 -6.82 3.52 -10.32
CA GLY A 107 -8.06 3.47 -11.08
C GLY A 107 -9.29 3.60 -10.18
N SER A 108 -9.28 2.95 -9.03
CA SER A 108 -10.36 3.04 -8.04
C SER A 108 -10.51 4.46 -7.44
N ILE A 109 -9.40 5.16 -7.26
CA ILE A 109 -9.41 6.54 -6.73
C ILE A 109 -9.97 7.52 -7.78
N VAL A 110 -9.64 7.31 -9.04
CA VAL A 110 -10.10 8.16 -10.16
C VAL A 110 -11.55 7.88 -10.52
N ALA A 111 -12.02 6.65 -10.36
CA ALA A 111 -13.36 6.24 -10.76
C ALA A 111 -14.46 7.12 -10.14
N GLY A 112 -15.38 7.61 -10.98
CA GLY A 112 -16.49 8.47 -10.55
C GLY A 112 -16.10 9.91 -10.20
N THR A 113 -14.85 10.33 -10.39
CA THR A 113 -14.46 11.74 -10.28
C THR A 113 -14.77 12.47 -11.58
N LYS A 114 -15.38 13.65 -11.48
CA LYS A 114 -15.66 14.54 -12.64
C LYS A 114 -14.57 15.59 -12.82
N TYR A 115 -13.92 15.99 -11.72
CA TYR A 115 -12.96 17.08 -11.69
C TYR A 115 -11.64 16.61 -11.07
N ARG A 116 -10.55 17.23 -11.50
CA ARG A 116 -9.21 17.02 -10.94
C ARG A 116 -9.17 17.21 -9.42
N GLY A 117 -9.88 18.23 -8.92
CA GLY A 117 -9.94 18.50 -7.48
C GLY A 117 -10.59 17.38 -6.64
N ASP A 118 -11.49 16.60 -7.20
CA ASP A 118 -12.12 15.47 -6.51
C ASP A 118 -11.10 14.33 -6.30
N PHE A 119 -10.31 14.03 -7.32
CA PHE A 119 -9.21 13.06 -7.23
C PHE A 119 -8.17 13.47 -6.20
N GLU A 120 -7.73 14.73 -6.23
CA GLU A 120 -6.75 15.27 -5.28
C GLU A 120 -7.26 15.18 -3.83
N LYS A 121 -8.53 15.51 -3.59
CA LYS A 121 -9.15 15.38 -2.26
C LYS A 121 -9.18 13.93 -1.76
N ARG A 122 -9.53 12.98 -2.62
CA ARG A 122 -9.55 11.56 -2.28
C ARG A 122 -8.17 11.05 -1.93
N LEU A 123 -7.17 11.35 -2.75
CA LEU A 123 -5.80 10.92 -2.54
C LEU A 123 -5.20 11.56 -1.28
N LYS A 124 -5.46 12.85 -1.04
CA LYS A 124 -5.04 13.54 0.18
C LYS A 124 -5.66 12.91 1.44
N ALA A 125 -6.93 12.56 1.38
CA ALA A 125 -7.61 11.90 2.48
C ALA A 125 -7.01 10.52 2.78
N ILE A 126 -6.66 9.73 1.76
CA ILE A 126 -5.98 8.44 1.89
C ILE A 126 -4.60 8.61 2.51
N ILE A 127 -3.81 9.57 2.05
CA ILE A 127 -2.47 9.86 2.58
C ILE A 127 -2.55 10.25 4.06
N ASN A 128 -3.46 11.15 4.41
CA ASN A 128 -3.64 11.61 5.79
C ASN A 128 -4.11 10.46 6.71
N GLU A 129 -5.03 9.63 6.26
CA GLU A 129 -5.50 8.47 7.03
C GLU A 129 -4.38 7.46 7.24
N THR A 130 -3.59 7.17 6.22
CA THR A 130 -2.44 6.26 6.33
C THR A 130 -1.39 6.81 7.29
N ALA A 131 -1.05 8.08 7.20
CA ALA A 131 -0.10 8.73 8.11
C ALA A 131 -0.58 8.74 9.56
N ALA A 132 -1.89 8.83 9.79
CA ALA A 132 -2.49 8.81 11.12
C ALA A 132 -2.63 7.39 11.71
N ASN A 133 -2.48 6.35 10.92
CA ASN A 133 -2.62 4.95 11.33
C ASN A 133 -1.33 4.16 11.07
N PRO A 134 -0.38 4.13 12.03
CA PRO A 134 0.92 3.49 11.87
C PRO A 134 0.88 1.98 11.64
N ASP A 135 -0.25 1.34 11.89
CA ASP A 135 -0.51 -0.08 11.63
C ASP A 135 -0.81 -0.38 10.15
N VAL A 136 -1.07 0.64 9.33
CA VAL A 136 -1.35 0.47 7.90
C VAL A 136 -0.07 0.47 7.08
N ILE A 137 0.07 -0.55 6.23
CA ILE A 137 1.09 -0.62 5.17
C ILE A 137 0.36 -0.65 3.84
N LEU A 138 0.66 0.29 2.96
CA LEU A 138 0.09 0.31 1.62
C LEU A 138 0.83 -0.65 0.69
N PHE A 139 0.09 -1.39 -0.11
CA PHE A 139 0.61 -2.10 -1.27
C PHE A 139 0.21 -1.37 -2.54
N ILE A 140 1.19 -0.98 -3.33
CA ILE A 140 0.97 -0.28 -4.60
C ILE A 140 1.53 -1.14 -5.72
N ASP A 141 0.66 -1.83 -6.43
CA ASP A 141 1.02 -2.55 -7.64
C ASP A 141 1.19 -1.58 -8.80
N GLU A 142 1.98 -1.97 -9.79
CA GLU A 142 2.35 -1.08 -10.89
C GLU A 142 2.77 0.31 -10.40
N PHE A 143 3.69 0.34 -9.43
CA PHE A 143 4.12 1.54 -8.72
C PHE A 143 4.53 2.69 -9.65
N HIS A 144 5.05 2.36 -10.83
CA HIS A 144 5.42 3.32 -11.86
C HIS A 144 4.23 4.15 -12.37
N THR A 145 3.01 3.63 -12.32
CA THR A 145 1.81 4.36 -12.77
C THR A 145 1.45 5.51 -11.84
N ILE A 146 1.82 5.39 -10.56
CA ILE A 146 1.50 6.40 -9.53
C ILE A 146 2.60 7.45 -9.43
N VAL A 147 3.87 7.07 -9.58
CA VAL A 147 5.02 7.96 -9.38
C VAL A 147 5.70 8.38 -10.68
N GLY A 148 5.39 7.75 -11.79
CA GLY A 148 5.95 8.06 -13.10
C GLY A 148 5.12 9.10 -13.85
N ALA A 149 5.78 9.88 -14.70
CA ALA A 149 5.15 10.76 -15.67
C ALA A 149 4.52 9.97 -16.82
N GLY A 150 3.61 9.06 -16.53
CA GLY A 150 2.80 8.43 -17.56
C GLY A 150 1.73 9.41 -18.04
N GLY A 151 1.61 9.63 -19.34
CA GLY A 151 0.82 10.67 -20.00
C GLY A 151 -0.69 10.77 -19.73
N ALA A 152 -1.21 10.20 -18.67
CA ALA A 152 -2.56 10.42 -18.19
C ALA A 152 -2.57 11.52 -17.11
N SER A 153 -3.45 12.48 -17.24
CA SER A 153 -3.54 13.65 -16.34
C SER A 153 -3.63 13.31 -14.86
N GLY A 154 -4.23 12.18 -14.49
CA GLY A 154 -4.36 11.74 -13.10
C GLY A 154 -3.06 11.22 -12.48
N SER A 155 -2.16 10.61 -13.25
CA SER A 155 -0.90 10.03 -12.72
C SER A 155 0.12 11.08 -12.32
N LEU A 156 0.16 12.24 -12.99
CA LEU A 156 1.04 13.35 -12.62
C LEU A 156 0.66 13.94 -11.26
N ASP A 157 -0.63 14.07 -10.98
CA ASP A 157 -1.12 14.59 -9.71
C ASP A 157 -0.87 13.62 -8.57
N ALA A 158 -1.06 12.33 -8.79
CA ALA A 158 -0.73 11.29 -7.83
C ALA A 158 0.77 11.30 -7.47
N ALA A 159 1.66 11.42 -8.47
CA ALA A 159 3.09 11.54 -8.27
C ALA A 159 3.45 12.73 -7.40
N ASN A 160 2.89 13.91 -7.69
CA ASN A 160 3.16 15.14 -6.95
C ASN A 160 2.71 15.09 -5.48
N MET A 161 1.71 14.29 -5.17
CA MET A 161 1.18 14.12 -3.81
C MET A 161 1.87 12.99 -3.04
N LEU A 162 2.11 11.85 -3.69
CA LEU A 162 2.65 10.65 -3.04
C LEU A 162 4.16 10.68 -2.87
N LYS A 163 4.91 11.17 -3.84
CA LYS A 163 6.37 11.24 -3.75
C LYS A 163 6.87 11.94 -2.48
N PRO A 164 6.37 13.13 -2.11
CA PRO A 164 6.80 13.79 -0.88
C PRO A 164 6.49 12.97 0.37
N ALA A 165 5.32 12.38 0.46
CA ALA A 165 4.90 11.56 1.60
C ALA A 165 5.76 10.28 1.74
N LEU A 166 6.04 9.61 0.63
CA LEU A 166 6.93 8.45 0.58
C LEU A 166 8.38 8.82 0.93
N ALA A 167 8.88 9.94 0.39
CA ALA A 167 10.24 10.41 0.64
C ALA A 167 10.47 10.79 2.11
N ARG A 168 9.47 11.36 2.77
CA ARG A 168 9.52 11.67 4.22
C ARG A 168 9.33 10.45 5.12
N GLY A 169 8.95 9.30 4.58
CA GLY A 169 8.67 8.09 5.35
C GLY A 169 7.38 8.14 6.17
N GLU A 170 6.44 8.98 5.79
CA GLU A 170 5.13 9.11 6.44
C GLU A 170 4.19 7.94 6.12
N ILE A 171 4.43 7.28 5.00
CA ILE A 171 3.62 6.18 4.48
C ILE A 171 4.48 4.94 4.31
N PRO A 172 4.34 3.90 5.15
CA PRO A 172 4.92 2.59 4.90
C PRO A 172 4.31 1.98 3.63
N CYS A 173 5.16 1.52 2.71
CA CYS A 173 4.72 1.06 1.40
C CYS A 173 5.50 -0.15 0.92
N ILE A 174 4.79 -1.11 0.33
CA ILE A 174 5.35 -2.16 -0.51
C ILE A 174 4.98 -1.80 -1.94
N GLY A 175 5.96 -1.62 -2.80
CA GLY A 175 5.75 -1.38 -4.23
C GLY A 175 5.96 -2.64 -5.05
N ALA A 176 5.36 -2.70 -6.22
CA ALA A 176 5.64 -3.73 -7.23
C ALA A 176 5.74 -3.09 -8.60
N THR A 177 6.74 -3.47 -9.37
CA THR A 177 7.00 -2.94 -10.71
C THR A 177 7.88 -3.88 -11.53
N THR A 178 8.18 -3.52 -12.77
CA THR A 178 9.18 -4.20 -13.59
C THR A 178 10.57 -3.57 -13.43
N MET A 179 11.62 -4.29 -13.86
CA MET A 179 12.99 -3.77 -13.79
C MET A 179 13.17 -2.51 -14.64
N ASP A 180 12.60 -2.48 -15.83
CA ASP A 180 12.71 -1.33 -16.73
C ASP A 180 12.05 -0.08 -16.16
N GLU A 181 10.88 -0.24 -15.59
CA GLU A 181 10.16 0.87 -14.95
C GLU A 181 10.86 1.35 -13.67
N LEU A 182 11.43 0.42 -12.89
CA LEU A 182 12.23 0.78 -11.71
C LEU A 182 13.41 1.71 -12.07
N ARG A 183 14.15 1.35 -13.10
CA ARG A 183 15.30 2.14 -13.58
C ARG A 183 14.89 3.53 -14.08
N LYS A 184 13.76 3.61 -14.77
CA LYS A 184 13.26 4.89 -15.31
C LYS A 184 12.79 5.86 -14.24
N ILE A 185 12.23 5.37 -13.14
CA ILE A 185 11.40 6.15 -12.22
C ILE A 185 12.01 6.24 -10.84
N VAL A 186 12.26 5.09 -10.19
CA VAL A 186 12.68 5.07 -8.79
C VAL A 186 14.18 5.34 -8.65
N GLU A 187 15.02 4.70 -9.45
CA GLU A 187 16.48 4.85 -9.36
C GLU A 187 16.96 6.25 -9.77
N LYS A 188 16.19 6.98 -10.58
CA LYS A 188 16.49 8.36 -10.95
C LYS A 188 16.05 9.38 -9.91
N ASP A 189 15.15 9.01 -9.01
CA ASP A 189 14.68 9.85 -7.92
C ASP A 189 15.42 9.48 -6.63
N GLY A 190 16.42 10.26 -6.27
CA GLY A 190 17.26 9.98 -5.10
C GLY A 190 16.50 9.95 -3.78
N ALA A 191 15.38 10.66 -3.67
CA ALA A 191 14.56 10.66 -2.47
C ALA A 191 13.78 9.35 -2.32
N LEU A 192 13.25 8.81 -3.42
CA LEU A 192 12.58 7.50 -3.44
C LEU A 192 13.59 6.36 -3.31
N ASP A 193 14.72 6.42 -3.99
CA ASP A 193 15.77 5.40 -3.94
C ASP A 193 16.29 5.16 -2.52
N ARG A 194 16.36 6.21 -1.70
CA ARG A 194 16.74 6.12 -0.28
C ARG A 194 15.71 5.40 0.58
N ARG A 195 14.47 5.29 0.15
CA ARG A 195 13.36 4.69 0.91
C ARG A 195 13.02 3.29 0.50
N PHE A 196 13.31 2.92 -0.75
CA PHE A 196 12.98 1.61 -1.30
C PHE A 196 14.16 0.67 -1.40
N GLN A 197 13.94 -0.58 -1.00
CA GLN A 197 14.87 -1.68 -1.20
C GLN A 197 14.31 -2.66 -2.21
N LYS A 198 15.04 -2.86 -3.29
CA LYS A 198 14.68 -3.80 -4.35
C LYS A 198 14.74 -5.25 -3.88
N ILE A 199 13.73 -6.02 -4.27
CA ILE A 199 13.67 -7.48 -4.18
C ILE A 199 13.33 -8.01 -5.56
N THR A 200 14.21 -8.78 -6.15
CA THR A 200 13.96 -9.42 -7.45
C THR A 200 13.07 -10.64 -7.28
N VAL A 201 12.01 -10.71 -8.07
CA VAL A 201 11.07 -11.83 -8.13
C VAL A 201 11.20 -12.50 -9.48
N GLU A 202 11.74 -13.71 -9.49
CA GLU A 202 11.93 -14.51 -10.69
C GLU A 202 10.74 -15.45 -10.94
N ARG A 203 10.65 -15.96 -12.15
CA ARG A 203 9.70 -17.03 -12.45
C ARG A 203 10.06 -18.29 -11.65
N THR A 204 9.06 -18.94 -11.08
CA THR A 204 9.17 -20.27 -10.47
C THR A 204 8.97 -21.36 -11.50
#